data_9917c43b479245fe76395982dc1d7cc9
#
_entry.id   9917c43b479245fe76395982dc1d7cc9
#
_cell.length_a   1.000
_cell.length_b   1.000
_cell.length_c   1.000
_cell.angle_alpha   90.00
_cell.angle_beta   90.00
_cell.angle_gamma   90.00
#
_symmetry.space_group_name_H-M   'P 1'
#
loop_
_entity.id
_entity.type
_entity.pdbx_description
1 polymer ?
#
loop_
_entity_poly.entity_id
_entity_poly.type
_entity_poly.pdbx_seq_one_letter_code
_entity_poly.pdbx_strand_id
1 'polypeptide(L)'
;LRVQTFGDGYFANQDLPPTALMLDDCGSLYFSGWGGITNTVGNTNTLFVTPNALQNGTDGNDFYFLVLGRNGYPLYASFFGGISNEHVDGGTSRFDPNGIIHQAICAGCGGNSNLPIFPHNAFSSTNGSTNCNMAAVQISFELQSVRLNLNVKSDTICENSLVELIGSTIRCDSTFISWGDGQTSSLHNPIGETHFYNQSGNYT
;
A
#
# COMPACT_ATOMS: atom_id res chain seq x y z
N LEU A 1 2.93 21.29 -3.98
CA LEU A 1 4.12 20.44 -3.94
C LEU A 1 4.38 20.02 -2.50
N ARG A 2 4.53 18.72 -2.28
CA ARG A 2 4.94 18.16 -0.99
C ARG A 2 6.21 17.34 -1.23
N VAL A 3 7.21 17.55 -0.41
CA VAL A 3 8.44 16.75 -0.39
C VAL A 3 8.62 16.26 1.03
N GLN A 4 8.91 14.99 1.18
CA GLN A 4 9.21 14.38 2.46
C GLN A 4 10.44 13.50 2.31
N THR A 5 11.34 13.60 3.26
CA THR A 5 12.53 12.74 3.38
C THR A 5 12.32 11.77 4.53
N PHE A 6 12.83 10.57 4.39
CA PHE A 6 12.91 9.55 5.44
C PHE A 6 14.25 8.84 5.34
N GLY A 7 14.70 8.28 6.43
CA GLY A 7 16.03 7.72 6.59
C GLY A 7 16.70 8.29 7.83
N ASP A 8 17.81 7.73 8.25
CA ASP A 8 18.55 8.19 9.42
C ASP A 8 19.55 9.29 9.11
N GLY A 9 19.93 9.42 7.85
CA GLY A 9 20.97 10.38 7.40
C GLY A 9 22.36 10.13 7.96
N TYR A 10 22.61 8.97 8.55
CA TYR A 10 23.83 8.68 9.29
C TYR A 10 25.01 8.30 8.40
N PHE A 11 24.75 7.70 7.23
CA PHE A 11 25.77 7.31 6.27
C PHE A 11 25.71 8.16 5.00
N ALA A 12 26.83 8.23 4.28
CA ALA A 12 26.92 8.91 3.00
C ALA A 12 26.08 8.25 1.88
N ASN A 13 25.54 7.08 2.15
CA ASN A 13 24.74 6.29 1.22
C ASN A 13 23.25 6.37 1.59
N GLN A 14 22.38 6.14 0.61
CA GLN A 14 20.94 6.03 0.85
C GLN A 14 20.62 4.78 1.71
N ASP A 15 19.62 4.85 2.56
CA ASP A 15 19.23 3.74 3.43
C ASP A 15 18.65 2.57 2.64
N LEU A 16 17.98 2.85 1.53
CA LEU A 16 17.45 1.81 0.64
C LEU A 16 17.31 2.27 -0.81
N PRO A 17 17.58 1.42 -1.80
CA PRO A 17 17.20 1.63 -3.19
C PRO A 17 15.68 1.48 -3.37
N PRO A 18 14.99 2.48 -3.93
CA PRO A 18 13.57 2.38 -4.20
C PRO A 18 13.27 1.41 -5.35
N THR A 19 12.22 0.61 -5.22
CA THR A 19 11.82 -0.39 -6.22
C THR A 19 10.43 -0.19 -6.80
N ALA A 20 9.50 0.32 -6.01
CA ALA A 20 8.15 0.63 -6.47
C ALA A 20 7.56 1.80 -5.70
N LEU A 21 6.71 2.54 -6.40
CA LEU A 21 5.96 3.67 -5.88
C LEU A 21 4.55 3.67 -6.44
N MET A 22 3.56 3.97 -5.59
CA MET A 22 2.18 4.17 -6.01
C MET A 22 1.53 5.27 -5.18
N LEU A 23 0.63 5.99 -5.77
CA LEU A 23 -0.29 6.91 -5.11
C LEU A 23 -1.71 6.35 -5.27
N ASP A 24 -2.44 6.20 -4.16
CA ASP A 24 -3.85 5.80 -4.20
C ASP A 24 -4.79 7.01 -4.38
N ASP A 25 -6.06 6.72 -4.60
CA ASP A 25 -7.10 7.75 -4.81
C ASP A 25 -7.33 8.62 -3.56
N CYS A 26 -6.93 8.16 -2.39
CA CYS A 26 -6.97 8.92 -1.14
C CYS A 26 -5.76 9.82 -0.94
N GLY A 27 -4.78 9.76 -1.83
CA GLY A 27 -3.53 10.49 -1.75
C GLY A 27 -2.52 9.87 -0.78
N SER A 28 -2.67 8.60 -0.44
CA SER A 28 -1.66 7.84 0.30
C SER A 28 -0.57 7.37 -0.64
N LEU A 29 0.66 7.50 -0.20
CA LEU A 29 1.85 7.12 -0.93
C LEU A 29 2.35 5.76 -0.45
N TYR A 30 2.37 4.78 -1.35
CA TYR A 30 2.93 3.45 -1.13
C TYR A 30 4.33 3.38 -1.70
N PHE A 31 5.23 2.88 -0.91
CA PHE A 31 6.63 2.80 -1.25
C PHE A 31 7.21 1.42 -0.92
N SER A 32 8.06 0.92 -1.79
CA SER A 32 8.87 -0.29 -1.57
C SER A 32 10.32 -0.01 -1.90
N GLY A 33 11.22 -0.56 -1.10
CA GLY A 33 12.65 -0.55 -1.33
C GLY A 33 13.33 -1.71 -0.64
N TRP A 34 14.63 -1.84 -0.80
CA TRP A 34 15.41 -2.88 -0.15
C TRP A 34 16.81 -2.36 0.24
N GLY A 35 17.31 -2.84 1.36
CA GLY A 35 18.69 -2.64 1.77
C GLY A 35 19.53 -3.86 1.48
N GLY A 36 20.84 -3.70 1.40
CA GLY A 36 21.69 -4.85 1.28
C GLY A 36 23.11 -4.59 0.81
N ILE A 37 23.99 -5.50 1.21
CA ILE A 37 25.40 -5.47 0.87
C ILE A 37 25.63 -5.80 -0.60
N THR A 38 24.73 -6.51 -1.26
CA THR A 38 24.89 -6.99 -2.63
C THR A 38 25.15 -5.86 -3.64
N ASN A 39 24.62 -4.67 -3.38
CA ASN A 39 24.88 -3.49 -4.21
C ASN A 39 25.72 -2.43 -3.50
N THR A 40 26.24 -2.70 -2.32
CA THR A 40 27.02 -1.75 -1.50
C THR A 40 26.28 -0.45 -1.18
N VAL A 41 24.98 -0.40 -1.37
CA VAL A 41 24.09 0.75 -1.12
C VAL A 41 22.90 0.28 -0.33
N GLY A 42 22.56 1.07 0.65
CA GLY A 42 21.38 0.85 1.48
C GLY A 42 21.60 -0.07 2.68
N ASN A 43 21.02 0.35 3.78
CA ASN A 43 20.93 -0.41 5.02
C ASN A 43 19.64 -0.03 5.70
N THR A 44 18.75 -1.01 5.88
CA THR A 44 17.42 -0.78 6.44
C THR A 44 17.37 -0.75 7.97
N ASN A 45 18.49 -1.02 8.67
CA ASN A 45 18.55 -1.14 10.14
C ASN A 45 18.00 0.06 10.91
N THR A 46 18.04 1.23 10.32
CA THR A 46 17.73 2.49 11.00
C THR A 46 16.34 3.02 10.65
N LEU A 47 15.63 2.35 9.74
CA LEU A 47 14.29 2.74 9.36
C LEU A 47 13.28 2.34 10.43
N PHE A 48 12.31 3.20 10.69
CA PHE A 48 11.26 2.94 11.67
C PHE A 48 10.23 1.94 11.16
N VAL A 49 9.54 1.27 12.07
CA VAL A 49 8.40 0.40 11.78
C VAL A 49 7.18 0.82 12.60
N THR A 50 5.99 0.53 12.09
CA THR A 50 4.76 0.77 12.82
C THR A 50 4.45 -0.40 13.77
N PRO A 51 3.63 -0.20 14.81
CA PRO A 51 3.30 -1.28 15.77
C PRO A 51 2.62 -2.50 15.17
N ASN A 52 2.00 -2.34 14.00
CA ASN A 52 1.34 -3.40 13.23
C ASN A 52 2.22 -3.95 12.09
N ALA A 53 3.53 -3.77 12.18
CA ALA A 53 4.45 -4.28 11.18
C ALA A 53 4.38 -5.81 11.06
N LEU A 54 4.49 -6.32 9.85
CA LEU A 54 4.62 -7.76 9.58
C LEU A 54 5.92 -8.30 10.20
N GLN A 55 7.00 -7.52 10.08
CA GLN A 55 8.31 -7.80 10.64
C GLN A 55 8.88 -6.50 11.19
N ASN A 56 9.22 -6.49 12.47
CA ASN A 56 9.73 -5.31 13.18
C ASN A 56 11.24 -5.31 13.43
N GLY A 57 11.93 -6.40 13.09
CA GLY A 57 13.38 -6.52 13.13
C GLY A 57 13.96 -6.76 11.73
N THR A 58 15.20 -6.38 11.54
CA THR A 58 15.95 -6.57 10.30
C THR A 58 17.43 -6.84 10.57
N ASP A 59 18.10 -7.54 9.69
CA ASP A 59 19.57 -7.67 9.68
C ASP A 59 20.26 -6.54 8.85
N GLY A 60 19.45 -5.65 8.27
CA GLY A 60 19.92 -4.55 7.43
C GLY A 60 19.84 -4.82 5.93
N ASN A 61 19.42 -6.01 5.53
CA ASN A 61 19.41 -6.44 4.13
C ASN A 61 18.02 -6.81 3.61
N ASP A 62 16.98 -6.48 4.38
CA ASP A 62 15.59 -6.82 4.09
C ASP A 62 14.92 -5.79 3.18
N PHE A 63 13.79 -6.18 2.62
CA PHE A 63 12.84 -5.25 2.04
C PHE A 63 12.27 -4.34 3.11
N TYR A 64 11.91 -3.14 2.70
CA TYR A 64 11.19 -2.18 3.52
C TYR A 64 9.99 -1.63 2.75
N PHE A 65 8.87 -1.63 3.42
CA PHE A 65 7.61 -1.10 2.91
C PHE A 65 7.14 0.04 3.79
N LEU A 66 6.70 1.11 3.13
CA LEU A 66 6.20 2.31 3.79
C LEU A 66 4.93 2.79 3.11
N VAL A 67 3.90 3.09 3.89
CA VAL A 67 2.74 3.81 3.41
C VAL A 67 2.58 5.08 4.22
N LEU A 68 2.60 6.20 3.52
CA LEU A 68 2.35 7.52 4.06
C LEU A 68 0.94 7.96 3.70
N GLY A 69 0.20 8.42 4.68
CA GLY A 69 -1.08 9.06 4.44
C GLY A 69 -0.92 10.40 3.71
N ARG A 70 -2.04 10.93 3.20
CA ARG A 70 -2.08 12.23 2.51
C ARG A 70 -1.48 13.38 3.32
N ASN A 71 -1.55 13.32 4.64
CA ASN A 71 -0.95 14.27 5.56
C ASN A 71 0.57 14.10 5.76
N GLY A 72 1.15 13.03 5.19
CA GLY A 72 2.57 12.69 5.30
C GLY A 72 2.93 11.88 6.54
N TYR A 73 1.96 11.52 7.39
CA TYR A 73 2.23 10.62 8.51
C TYR A 73 2.25 9.16 8.06
N PRO A 74 3.10 8.32 8.66
CA PRO A 74 3.14 6.91 8.34
C PRO A 74 1.88 6.20 8.81
N LEU A 75 1.24 5.47 7.90
CA LEU A 75 0.12 4.59 8.18
C LEU A 75 0.59 3.16 8.43
N TYR A 76 1.64 2.76 7.72
CA TYR A 76 2.25 1.45 7.83
C TYR A 76 3.72 1.51 7.46
N ALA A 77 4.55 0.80 8.21
CA ALA A 77 5.95 0.58 7.87
C ALA A 77 6.40 -0.77 8.41
N SER A 78 7.08 -1.56 7.58
CA SER A 78 7.50 -2.92 7.93
C SER A 78 8.72 -3.33 7.14
N PHE A 79 9.53 -4.18 7.74
CA PHE A 79 10.51 -4.98 7.04
C PHE A 79 9.87 -6.26 6.51
N PHE A 80 10.57 -6.92 5.57
CA PHE A 80 10.28 -8.28 5.12
C PHE A 80 11.53 -8.91 4.54
N GLY A 81 11.99 -10.00 5.13
CA GLY A 81 13.17 -10.75 4.67
C GLY A 81 13.56 -11.85 5.63
N GLY A 82 14.65 -12.51 5.32
CA GLY A 82 15.27 -13.54 6.13
C GLY A 82 16.56 -13.04 6.82
N ILE A 83 17.53 -13.92 6.96
CA ILE A 83 18.88 -13.59 7.43
C ILE A 83 19.89 -13.55 6.26
N SER A 84 19.39 -13.49 5.06
CA SER A 84 20.16 -13.45 3.81
C SER A 84 19.83 -12.16 3.08
N ASN A 85 20.67 -11.80 2.12
CA ASN A 85 20.37 -10.66 1.28
C ASN A 85 19.24 -11.00 0.30
N GLU A 86 18.17 -10.25 0.39
CA GLU A 86 17.09 -10.26 -0.58
C GLU A 86 17.12 -8.98 -1.40
N HIS A 87 16.91 -9.07 -2.70
CA HIS A 87 16.92 -7.90 -3.58
C HIS A 87 16.01 -8.08 -4.80
N VAL A 88 15.75 -6.97 -5.47
CA VAL A 88 15.00 -6.93 -6.72
C VAL A 88 15.93 -6.58 -7.86
N ASP A 89 15.94 -7.44 -8.87
CA ASP A 89 16.65 -7.18 -10.12
C ASP A 89 15.69 -6.70 -11.21
N GLY A 90 16.13 -5.73 -12.01
CA GLY A 90 15.48 -5.36 -13.25
C GLY A 90 14.08 -4.73 -13.14
N GLY A 91 13.71 -4.19 -11.99
CA GLY A 91 12.44 -3.48 -11.83
C GLY A 91 11.21 -4.39 -11.83
N THR A 92 11.30 -5.57 -11.28
CA THR A 92 10.22 -6.58 -11.15
C THR A 92 9.30 -6.33 -9.95
N SER A 93 9.15 -5.10 -9.53
CA SER A 93 8.32 -4.70 -8.39
C SER A 93 7.22 -3.76 -8.88
N ARG A 94 5.97 -4.04 -8.50
CA ARG A 94 4.79 -3.26 -8.89
C ARG A 94 3.75 -3.24 -7.79
N PHE A 95 3.13 -2.10 -7.57
CA PHE A 95 1.85 -2.01 -6.87
C PHE A 95 0.71 -2.15 -7.88
N ASP A 96 -0.33 -2.88 -7.50
CA ASP A 96 -1.58 -2.85 -8.22
C ASP A 96 -2.48 -1.69 -7.71
N PRO A 97 -3.60 -1.37 -8.38
CA PRO A 97 -4.50 -0.30 -7.94
C PRO A 97 -5.13 -0.50 -6.55
N ASN A 98 -5.08 -1.71 -6.00
CA ASN A 98 -5.57 -2.01 -4.66
C ASN A 98 -4.52 -1.82 -3.56
N GLY A 99 -3.32 -1.40 -3.91
CA GLY A 99 -2.21 -1.24 -2.98
C GLY A 99 -1.47 -2.53 -2.64
N ILE A 100 -1.71 -3.60 -3.40
CA ILE A 100 -0.98 -4.86 -3.24
C ILE A 100 0.33 -4.76 -4.01
N ILE A 101 1.44 -5.08 -3.36
CA ILE A 101 2.72 -5.17 -4.03
C ILE A 101 2.95 -6.59 -4.56
N HIS A 102 3.41 -6.67 -5.79
CA HIS A 102 3.86 -7.90 -6.46
C HIS A 102 5.33 -7.74 -6.81
N GLN A 103 6.15 -8.67 -6.34
CA GLN A 103 7.60 -8.66 -6.59
C GLN A 103 8.07 -10.03 -7.01
N ALA A 104 8.97 -10.07 -8.01
CA ALA A 104 9.84 -11.20 -8.23
C ALA A 104 11.23 -10.81 -7.68
N ILE A 105 11.77 -11.60 -6.80
CA ILE A 105 12.96 -11.26 -6.00
C ILE A 105 14.01 -12.35 -6.07
N CYS A 106 15.25 -11.99 -5.88
CA CYS A 106 16.30 -12.91 -5.47
C CYS A 106 16.19 -13.13 -3.97
N ALA A 107 16.03 -14.36 -3.56
CA ALA A 107 15.84 -14.76 -2.17
C ALA A 107 16.84 -15.81 -1.73
N GLY A 108 17.17 -15.80 -0.45
CA GLY A 108 18.04 -16.79 0.17
C GLY A 108 19.45 -16.83 -0.41
N CYS A 109 20.01 -15.67 -0.74
CA CYS A 109 21.35 -15.57 -1.30
C CYS A 109 22.39 -16.18 -0.34
N GLY A 110 23.34 -16.93 -0.89
CA GLY A 110 24.23 -17.80 -0.13
C GLY A 110 23.69 -19.22 0.10
N GLY A 111 22.61 -19.61 -0.59
CA GLY A 111 22.03 -20.95 -0.50
C GLY A 111 21.10 -21.17 0.70
N ASN A 112 20.62 -20.10 1.31
CA ASN A 112 19.77 -20.17 2.50
C ASN A 112 18.29 -20.33 2.15
N SER A 113 17.53 -21.00 3.03
CA SER A 113 16.08 -21.16 2.93
C SER A 113 15.37 -20.49 4.11
N ASN A 114 15.65 -19.22 4.34
CA ASN A 114 15.22 -18.48 5.51
C ASN A 114 14.25 -17.31 5.20
N LEU A 115 13.90 -17.08 3.93
CA LEU A 115 12.85 -16.15 3.58
C LEU A 115 11.54 -16.61 4.24
N PRO A 116 10.80 -15.73 4.93
CA PRO A 116 9.49 -16.08 5.48
C PRO A 116 8.52 -16.47 4.37
N ILE A 117 7.95 -17.67 4.46
CA ILE A 117 7.04 -18.23 3.45
C ILE A 117 5.61 -18.26 3.96
N PHE A 118 4.72 -17.62 3.22
CA PHE A 118 3.29 -17.58 3.47
C PHE A 118 2.50 -17.84 2.18
N PRO A 119 1.44 -18.65 2.19
CA PRO A 119 1.05 -19.54 3.30
C PRO A 119 2.07 -20.66 3.50
N HIS A 120 2.10 -21.28 4.66
CA HIS A 120 3.06 -22.37 4.98
C HIS A 120 3.04 -23.57 4.03
N ASN A 121 1.97 -23.72 3.24
CA ASN A 121 1.81 -24.71 2.19
C ASN A 121 2.05 -24.15 0.77
N ALA A 122 2.82 -23.08 0.64
CA ALA A 122 3.23 -22.57 -0.66
C ALA A 122 3.94 -23.66 -1.50
N PHE A 123 3.97 -23.45 -2.82
CA PHE A 123 4.52 -24.42 -3.79
C PHE A 123 5.95 -24.87 -3.43
N SER A 124 6.78 -23.96 -2.92
CA SER A 124 8.12 -24.28 -2.43
C SER A 124 8.46 -23.38 -1.25
N SER A 125 9.09 -23.97 -0.24
CA SER A 125 9.61 -23.25 0.94
C SER A 125 11.13 -23.36 1.07
N THR A 126 11.81 -23.94 0.08
CA THR A 126 13.26 -24.16 0.13
C THR A 126 13.95 -23.57 -1.08
N ASN A 127 15.11 -22.97 -0.84
CA ASN A 127 16.03 -22.59 -1.89
C ASN A 127 16.74 -23.83 -2.42
N GLY A 128 16.46 -24.21 -3.68
CA GLY A 128 17.12 -25.35 -4.35
C GLY A 128 18.45 -24.99 -5.01
N SER A 129 18.95 -23.77 -4.81
CA SER A 129 20.21 -23.28 -5.37
C SER A 129 21.31 -23.25 -4.29
N THR A 130 22.56 -23.27 -4.71
CA THR A 130 23.71 -23.01 -3.84
C THR A 130 23.96 -21.50 -3.60
N ASN A 131 23.18 -20.66 -4.23
CA ASN A 131 23.21 -19.21 -4.11
C ASN A 131 21.78 -18.65 -4.01
N CYS A 132 21.48 -17.51 -4.64
CA CYS A 132 20.12 -16.97 -4.69
C CYS A 132 19.20 -17.86 -5.51
N ASN A 133 17.91 -17.85 -5.18
CA ASN A 133 16.86 -18.40 -6.01
C ASN A 133 15.75 -17.37 -6.19
N MET A 134 14.91 -17.56 -7.19
CA MET A 134 13.78 -16.67 -7.42
C MET A 134 12.65 -16.99 -6.44
N ALA A 135 12.09 -15.96 -5.83
CA ALA A 135 10.81 -16.03 -5.13
C ALA A 135 9.84 -15.02 -5.72
N ALA A 136 8.55 -15.35 -5.66
CA ALA A 136 7.47 -14.43 -5.97
C ALA A 136 6.78 -14.03 -4.67
N VAL A 137 6.64 -12.73 -4.45
CA VAL A 137 6.06 -12.16 -3.24
C VAL A 137 4.85 -11.31 -3.61
N GLN A 138 3.77 -11.53 -2.88
CA GLN A 138 2.59 -10.69 -2.93
C GLN A 138 2.25 -10.26 -1.49
N ILE A 139 2.23 -8.96 -1.24
CA ILE A 139 1.91 -8.42 0.08
C ILE A 139 0.75 -7.43 -0.07
N SER A 140 -0.34 -7.72 0.64
CA SER A 140 -1.41 -6.78 0.90
C SER A 140 -1.15 -6.13 2.25
N PHE A 141 -1.10 -4.81 2.28
CA PHE A 141 -0.87 -4.10 3.53
C PHE A 141 -2.10 -4.02 4.43
N GLU A 142 -3.22 -4.64 4.01
CA GLU A 142 -4.54 -4.52 4.69
C GLU A 142 -4.87 -3.07 5.11
N LEU A 143 -4.17 -2.14 4.55
CA LEU A 143 -4.55 -0.75 4.55
C LEU A 143 -5.78 -0.76 3.67
N GLN A 144 -6.90 -1.03 4.32
CA GLN A 144 -8.18 -1.20 3.66
C GLN A 144 -8.32 -0.09 2.64
N SER A 145 -8.27 -0.47 1.37
CA SER A 145 -8.67 0.40 0.27
C SER A 145 -9.93 1.11 0.70
N VAL A 146 -10.06 2.38 0.39
CA VAL A 146 -11.30 3.09 0.58
C VAL A 146 -12.39 2.25 -0.03
N ARG A 147 -13.16 1.60 0.81
CA ARG A 147 -14.38 0.94 0.39
C ARG A 147 -15.49 1.92 0.65
N LEU A 148 -15.95 2.53 -0.41
CA LEU A 148 -17.19 3.27 -0.40
C LEU A 148 -18.32 2.23 -0.50
N ASN A 149 -18.93 1.90 0.61
CA ASN A 149 -20.19 1.17 0.62
C ASN A 149 -21.31 2.21 0.51
N LEU A 150 -21.80 2.44 -0.68
CA LEU A 150 -22.96 3.27 -0.91
C LEU A 150 -24.19 2.40 -1.01
N ASN A 151 -25.19 2.68 -0.19
CA ASN A 151 -26.54 2.17 -0.34
C ASN A 151 -27.44 3.36 -0.77
N VAL A 152 -27.90 3.31 -1.99
CA VAL A 152 -29.01 4.15 -2.44
C VAL A 152 -30.29 3.40 -2.09
N LYS A 153 -31.16 4.01 -1.31
CA LYS A 153 -32.41 3.39 -0.85
C LYS A 153 -33.36 3.05 -1.98
N SER A 154 -33.24 3.75 -3.10
CA SER A 154 -33.94 3.46 -4.37
C SER A 154 -33.18 4.11 -5.52
N ASP A 155 -32.95 3.37 -6.60
CA ASP A 155 -32.40 3.86 -7.86
C ASP A 155 -33.39 4.62 -8.74
N THR A 156 -34.66 4.54 -8.37
CA THR A 156 -35.77 5.24 -9.02
C THR A 156 -36.64 5.91 -7.97
N ILE A 157 -36.78 7.20 -8.06
CA ILE A 157 -37.60 8.03 -7.14
C ILE A 157 -38.58 8.87 -7.91
N CYS A 158 -39.67 9.25 -7.26
CA CYS A 158 -40.61 10.20 -7.81
C CYS A 158 -40.01 11.61 -7.85
N GLU A 159 -40.46 12.42 -8.80
CA GLU A 159 -40.11 13.83 -8.85
C GLU A 159 -40.43 14.50 -7.50
N ASN A 160 -39.58 15.42 -7.10
CA ASN A 160 -39.65 16.11 -5.79
C ASN A 160 -39.46 15.18 -4.57
N SER A 161 -38.80 14.07 -4.73
CA SER A 161 -38.38 13.21 -3.61
C SER A 161 -36.88 13.34 -3.34
N LEU A 162 -36.49 13.08 -2.08
CA LEU A 162 -35.09 13.07 -1.68
C LEU A 162 -34.46 11.71 -1.99
N VAL A 163 -33.28 11.76 -2.59
CA VAL A 163 -32.35 10.62 -2.60
C VAL A 163 -31.57 10.63 -1.30
N GLU A 164 -31.59 9.52 -0.59
CA GLU A 164 -30.80 9.32 0.62
C GLU A 164 -29.63 8.39 0.31
N LEU A 165 -28.44 8.88 0.59
CA LEU A 165 -27.19 8.17 0.44
C LEU A 165 -26.65 7.87 1.83
N ILE A 166 -26.53 6.58 2.15
CA ILE A 166 -25.93 6.13 3.40
C ILE A 166 -24.71 5.27 3.10
N GLY A 167 -23.67 5.46 3.88
CA GLY A 167 -22.47 4.67 3.68
C GLY A 167 -21.40 4.92 4.72
N SER A 168 -20.26 4.32 4.48
CA SER A 168 -19.06 4.55 5.27
C SER A 168 -17.85 4.53 4.37
N THR A 169 -16.89 5.36 4.70
CA THR A 169 -15.54 5.28 4.15
C THR A 169 -14.61 4.73 5.22
N ILE A 170 -13.65 3.94 4.79
CA ILE A 170 -12.59 3.49 5.66
C ILE A 170 -11.30 4.17 5.17
N ARG A 171 -10.64 4.94 6.06
CA ARG A 171 -9.37 5.65 5.81
C ARG A 171 -9.39 6.77 4.78
N CYS A 172 -10.54 7.35 4.49
CA CYS A 172 -10.65 8.66 3.86
C CYS A 172 -11.23 9.66 4.86
N ASP A 173 -10.58 10.78 5.03
CA ASP A 173 -11.07 11.84 5.91
C ASP A 173 -12.25 12.59 5.24
N SER A 174 -12.31 12.59 3.92
CA SER A 174 -13.39 13.19 3.14
C SER A 174 -13.53 12.52 1.76
N THR A 175 -14.74 12.43 1.28
CA THR A 175 -15.10 11.94 -0.04
C THR A 175 -15.97 12.99 -0.72
N PHE A 176 -15.88 13.09 -2.03
CA PHE A 176 -16.76 13.96 -2.82
C PHE A 176 -17.69 13.10 -3.65
N ILE A 177 -18.96 13.50 -3.71
CA ILE A 177 -19.93 12.93 -4.63
C ILE A 177 -20.35 14.00 -5.66
N SER A 178 -20.41 13.60 -6.92
CA SER A 178 -21.11 14.35 -7.97
C SER A 178 -22.49 13.74 -8.16
N TRP A 179 -23.52 14.55 -8.08
CA TRP A 179 -24.92 14.10 -8.18
C TRP A 179 -25.40 13.98 -9.63
N GLY A 180 -24.57 14.32 -10.60
CA GLY A 180 -24.90 14.24 -12.02
C GLY A 180 -25.71 15.42 -12.55
N ASP A 181 -26.22 16.29 -11.70
CA ASP A 181 -26.95 17.53 -12.03
C ASP A 181 -26.07 18.79 -11.95
N GLY A 182 -24.75 18.59 -11.81
CA GLY A 182 -23.78 19.66 -11.63
C GLY A 182 -23.53 20.05 -10.18
N GLN A 183 -24.25 19.45 -9.23
CA GLN A 183 -24.00 19.67 -7.81
C GLN A 183 -23.03 18.61 -7.26
N THR A 184 -22.30 19.00 -6.21
CA THR A 184 -21.35 18.13 -5.50
C THR A 184 -21.53 18.31 -4.00
N SER A 185 -21.32 17.23 -3.25
CA SER A 185 -21.28 17.26 -1.79
C SER A 185 -19.95 16.71 -1.28
N SER A 186 -19.47 17.28 -0.19
CA SER A 186 -18.34 16.73 0.57
C SER A 186 -18.90 15.82 1.68
N LEU A 187 -18.50 14.57 1.66
CA LEU A 187 -19.01 13.55 2.55
C LEU A 187 -17.98 13.26 3.66
N HIS A 188 -18.45 13.16 4.89
CA HIS A 188 -17.66 12.75 6.04
C HIS A 188 -18.19 11.42 6.59
N ASN A 189 -17.30 10.65 7.19
CA ASN A 189 -17.67 9.35 7.75
C ASN A 189 -18.31 9.50 9.16
N PRO A 190 -19.44 8.86 9.47
CA PRO A 190 -20.29 8.06 8.59
C PRO A 190 -21.06 8.93 7.56
N ILE A 191 -21.26 8.38 6.35
CA ILE A 191 -21.95 9.08 5.29
C ILE A 191 -23.46 9.00 5.53
N GLY A 192 -24.10 10.15 5.64
CA GLY A 192 -25.54 10.32 5.64
C GLY A 192 -25.86 11.61 4.90
N GLU A 193 -26.10 11.51 3.60
CA GLU A 193 -26.31 12.66 2.74
C GLU A 193 -27.62 12.54 1.99
N THR A 194 -28.28 13.65 1.77
CA THR A 194 -29.51 13.70 1.00
C THR A 194 -29.39 14.69 -0.15
N HIS A 195 -29.96 14.35 -1.30
CA HIS A 195 -29.98 15.20 -2.47
C HIS A 195 -31.34 15.28 -3.08
N PHE A 196 -31.66 16.44 -3.63
CA PHE A 196 -32.96 16.74 -4.22
C PHE A 196 -32.77 17.13 -5.69
N TYR A 197 -33.41 16.40 -6.59
CA TYR A 197 -33.42 16.73 -8.01
C TYR A 197 -34.64 17.56 -8.38
N ASN A 198 -34.38 18.75 -8.91
CA ASN A 198 -35.43 19.68 -9.31
C ASN A 198 -36.08 19.34 -10.67
N GLN A 199 -35.51 18.42 -11.41
CA GLN A 199 -35.98 18.01 -12.73
C GLN A 199 -35.95 16.49 -12.84
N SER A 200 -36.90 15.95 -13.60
CA SER A 200 -36.85 14.53 -13.96
C SER A 200 -35.73 14.24 -14.94
N GLY A 201 -35.04 13.14 -14.76
CA GLY A 201 -33.91 12.75 -15.59
C GLY A 201 -33.21 11.51 -15.11
N ASN A 202 -32.20 11.08 -15.85
CA ASN A 202 -31.24 10.06 -15.41
C ASN A 202 -29.97 10.78 -15.02
N TYR A 203 -29.55 10.59 -13.79
CA TYR A 203 -28.34 11.19 -13.20
C TYR A 203 -27.31 10.10 -12.92
N THR A 204 -26.04 10.34 -13.27
CA THR A 204 -24.94 9.39 -13.13
C THR A 204 -23.70 10.05 -12.51
#